data_78374e0bb2a12d0155f5df3976222a8a
#
_entry.id   78374e0bb2a12d0155f5df3976222a8a
#
_cell.length_a   1.000
_cell.length_b   1.000
_cell.length_c   1.000
_cell.angle_alpha   90.00
_cell.angle_beta   90.00
_cell.angle_gamma   90.00
#
_symmetry.space_group_name_H-M   'P 1'
#
loop_
_entity.id
_entity.type
_entity.pdbx_description
1 polymer ?
#
loop_
_entity_poly.entity_id
_entity_poly.type
_entity_poly.pdbx_seq_one_letter_code
_entity_poly.pdbx_strand_id
1 'polypeptide(L)'
;APLVKKQKLSIQFDLSEEYSGYFDVDKLDKVVYNLLSNAAKYTPEGGTIVVSQAHDEEKRTFKLSVNNPGELIPKEKLDHMFERFYEGEYRKFHTIGTGIGLSLTKDLVLLHHGTIQVFSDKEEGNTFVVEIPIGREAFAEDEVDENTENVDYAVLSADEMENVSEIDMLEEKPAASTILLVEDNEELLALMVRLLHGKYHILKSANGTEALEILA
;
A
#
# COMPACT_ATOMS: atom_id res chain seq x y z
N ALA A 1 -0.68 9.53 -9.16
CA ALA A 1 0.52 8.68 -9.20
C ALA A 1 1.14 8.73 -10.60
N PRO A 2 2.48 8.78 -10.76
CA PRO A 2 3.14 8.91 -12.06
C PRO A 2 2.78 7.79 -13.04
N LEU A 3 2.63 6.55 -12.54
CA LEU A 3 2.30 5.37 -13.35
C LEU A 3 0.91 5.47 -13.98
N VAL A 4 -0.09 5.94 -13.23
CA VAL A 4 -1.46 6.14 -13.70
C VAL A 4 -1.51 7.12 -14.87
N LYS A 5 -0.81 8.27 -14.75
CA LYS A 5 -0.72 9.27 -15.83
C LYS A 5 0.03 8.72 -17.05
N LYS A 6 1.15 8.00 -16.84
CA LYS A 6 1.97 7.43 -17.92
C LYS A 6 1.22 6.37 -18.73
N GLN A 7 0.43 5.53 -18.09
CA GLN A 7 -0.34 4.45 -18.73
C GLN A 7 -1.77 4.86 -19.09
N LYS A 8 -2.17 6.12 -18.87
CA LYS A 8 -3.53 6.64 -19.13
C LYS A 8 -4.62 5.81 -18.45
N LEU A 9 -4.36 5.34 -17.24
CA LEU A 9 -5.32 4.54 -16.48
C LEU A 9 -6.42 5.43 -15.90
N SER A 10 -7.62 4.86 -15.81
CA SER A 10 -8.74 5.45 -15.08
C SER A 10 -8.93 4.69 -13.76
N ILE A 11 -9.34 5.40 -12.71
CA ILE A 11 -9.75 4.78 -11.45
C ILE A 11 -11.22 5.16 -11.22
N GLN A 12 -12.05 4.17 -11.05
CA GLN A 12 -13.46 4.34 -10.71
C GLN A 12 -13.67 3.90 -9.26
N PHE A 13 -14.35 4.74 -8.49
CA PHE A 13 -14.73 4.44 -7.12
C PHE A 13 -16.22 4.14 -7.05
N ASP A 14 -16.57 2.99 -6.47
CA ASP A 14 -17.91 2.58 -6.11
C ASP A 14 -17.96 2.43 -4.59
N LEU A 15 -18.24 3.55 -3.92
CA LEU A 15 -18.19 3.66 -2.47
C LEU A 15 -19.61 3.67 -1.92
N SER A 16 -19.87 2.81 -0.96
CA SER A 16 -21.11 2.82 -0.18
C SER A 16 -21.16 4.00 0.79
N GLU A 17 -22.20 4.06 1.61
CA GLU A 17 -22.35 5.08 2.66
C GLU A 17 -21.18 5.07 3.64
N GLU A 18 -20.92 6.20 4.29
CA GLU A 18 -19.92 6.35 5.35
C GLU A 18 -20.29 5.50 6.56
N TYR A 19 -19.30 4.83 7.11
CA TYR A 19 -19.44 4.07 8.37
C TYR A 19 -18.15 4.12 9.14
N SER A 20 -18.23 3.87 10.44
CA SER A 20 -17.10 3.92 11.36
C SER A 20 -16.82 2.55 11.97
N GLY A 21 -15.57 2.29 12.30
CA GLY A 21 -15.13 1.04 12.90
C GLY A 21 -13.76 1.14 13.54
N TYR A 22 -13.34 0.05 14.17
CA TYR A 22 -12.02 -0.07 14.78
C TYR A 22 -11.05 -0.69 13.78
N PHE A 23 -9.97 0.01 13.49
CA PHE A 23 -8.87 -0.48 12.64
C PHE A 23 -7.64 0.42 12.79
N ASP A 24 -6.48 -0.10 12.49
CA ASP A 24 -5.24 0.66 12.42
C ASP A 24 -5.13 1.34 11.04
N VAL A 25 -5.28 2.65 11.02
CA VAL A 25 -5.32 3.46 9.79
C VAL A 25 -4.02 3.34 9.01
N ASP A 26 -2.87 3.42 9.68
CA ASP A 26 -1.55 3.36 9.02
C ASP A 26 -1.31 2.00 8.34
N LYS A 27 -1.84 0.94 8.92
CA LYS A 27 -1.75 -0.40 8.33
C LYS A 27 -2.74 -0.57 7.17
N LEU A 28 -3.97 -0.07 7.33
CA LEU A 28 -4.97 -0.13 6.27
C LEU A 28 -4.55 0.70 5.05
N ASP A 29 -3.96 1.87 5.25
CA ASP A 29 -3.39 2.68 4.16
C ASP A 29 -2.34 1.91 3.36
N LYS A 30 -1.47 1.15 4.02
CA LYS A 30 -0.48 0.30 3.35
C LYS A 30 -1.13 -0.82 2.54
N VAL A 31 -2.20 -1.43 3.06
CA VAL A 31 -3.00 -2.44 2.34
C VAL A 31 -3.58 -1.83 1.06
N VAL A 32 -4.27 -0.70 1.17
CA VAL A 32 -4.89 0.01 0.04
C VAL A 32 -3.84 0.41 -0.99
N TYR A 33 -2.74 1.02 -0.53
CA TYR A 33 -1.64 1.44 -1.41
C TYR A 33 -1.05 0.26 -2.19
N ASN A 34 -0.77 -0.87 -1.53
CA ASN A 34 -0.21 -2.05 -2.18
C ASN A 34 -1.16 -2.63 -3.23
N LEU A 35 -2.47 -2.72 -2.93
CA LEU A 35 -3.46 -3.22 -3.87
C LEU A 35 -3.60 -2.31 -5.08
N LEU A 36 -3.69 -0.99 -4.88
CA LEU A 36 -3.78 -0.01 -5.96
C LEU A 36 -2.49 0.05 -6.80
N SER A 37 -1.33 -0.04 -6.17
CA SER A 37 -0.03 -0.08 -6.86
C SER A 37 0.07 -1.31 -7.75
N ASN A 38 -0.35 -2.48 -7.24
CA ASN A 38 -0.42 -3.72 -8.04
C ASN A 38 -1.41 -3.58 -9.20
N ALA A 39 -2.61 -3.10 -8.95
CA ALA A 39 -3.60 -2.87 -10.00
C ALA A 39 -3.05 -1.93 -11.09
N ALA A 40 -2.44 -0.80 -10.71
CA ALA A 40 -1.85 0.14 -11.66
C ALA A 40 -0.69 -0.46 -12.47
N LYS A 41 0.08 -1.36 -11.86
CA LYS A 41 1.22 -2.04 -12.50
C LYS A 41 0.79 -3.03 -13.57
N TYR A 42 -0.29 -3.76 -13.32
CA TYR A 42 -0.72 -4.88 -14.16
C TYR A 42 -1.92 -4.56 -15.06
N THR A 43 -2.50 -3.37 -14.94
CA THR A 43 -3.55 -2.90 -15.85
C THR A 43 -2.95 -2.49 -17.19
N PRO A 44 -3.49 -2.96 -18.33
CA PRO A 44 -3.09 -2.50 -19.67
C PRO A 44 -3.31 -1.00 -19.85
N GLU A 45 -2.56 -0.38 -20.75
CA GLU A 45 -2.72 1.06 -21.08
C GLU A 45 -4.20 1.37 -21.44
N GLY A 46 -4.72 2.44 -20.84
CA GLY A 46 -6.10 2.88 -21.05
C GLY A 46 -7.14 2.09 -20.25
N GLY A 47 -6.72 1.10 -19.44
CA GLY A 47 -7.63 0.30 -18.63
C GLY A 47 -8.21 1.07 -17.43
N THR A 48 -9.29 0.52 -16.86
CA THR A 48 -9.98 1.10 -15.69
C THR A 48 -9.81 0.18 -14.50
N ILE A 49 -9.31 0.73 -13.41
CA ILE A 49 -9.27 0.07 -12.10
C ILE A 49 -10.55 0.43 -11.36
N VAL A 50 -11.25 -0.56 -10.82
CA VAL A 50 -12.47 -0.33 -10.03
C VAL A 50 -12.17 -0.63 -8.57
N VAL A 51 -12.43 0.36 -7.71
CA VAL A 51 -12.32 0.24 -6.26
C VAL A 51 -13.72 0.29 -5.69
N SER A 52 -14.14 -0.77 -5.02
CA SER A 52 -15.45 -0.81 -4.38
C SER A 52 -15.32 -1.18 -2.90
N GLN A 53 -16.23 -0.66 -2.11
CA GLN A 53 -16.36 -0.99 -0.70
C GLN A 53 -17.79 -1.41 -0.38
N ALA A 54 -17.92 -2.28 0.62
CA ALA A 54 -19.18 -2.70 1.18
C ALA A 54 -19.05 -2.90 2.68
N HIS A 55 -20.18 -2.79 3.37
CA HIS A 55 -20.29 -3.01 4.80
C HIS A 55 -21.39 -4.05 5.07
N ASP A 56 -21.10 -5.01 5.93
CA ASP A 56 -22.07 -5.98 6.45
C ASP A 56 -22.39 -5.59 7.91
N GLU A 57 -23.57 -5.01 8.13
CA GLU A 57 -23.98 -4.56 9.47
C GLU A 57 -24.18 -5.70 10.47
N GLU A 58 -24.66 -6.86 10.01
CA GLU A 58 -24.88 -8.02 10.90
C GLU A 58 -23.57 -8.62 11.38
N LYS A 59 -22.61 -8.74 10.47
CA LYS A 59 -21.28 -9.28 10.78
C LYS A 59 -20.30 -8.21 11.29
N ARG A 60 -20.67 -6.93 11.17
CA ARG A 60 -19.80 -5.78 11.45
C ARG A 60 -18.45 -5.92 10.75
N THR A 61 -18.49 -6.21 9.44
CA THR A 61 -17.31 -6.35 8.61
C THR A 61 -17.28 -5.29 7.50
N PHE A 62 -16.09 -4.83 7.21
CA PHE A 62 -15.76 -3.99 6.06
C PHE A 62 -15.15 -4.84 4.96
N LYS A 63 -15.59 -4.62 3.74
CA LYS A 63 -15.08 -5.28 2.55
C LYS A 63 -14.57 -4.27 1.56
N LEU A 64 -13.29 -4.37 1.19
CA LEU A 64 -12.65 -3.61 0.12
C LEU A 64 -12.37 -4.54 -1.06
N SER A 65 -12.76 -4.12 -2.25
CA SER A 65 -12.42 -4.84 -3.48
C SER A 65 -11.68 -3.91 -4.44
N VAL A 66 -10.60 -4.41 -5.02
CA VAL A 66 -9.85 -3.73 -6.08
C VAL A 66 -9.81 -4.65 -7.29
N ASN A 67 -10.51 -4.24 -8.35
CA ASN A 67 -10.56 -4.96 -9.61
C ASN A 67 -9.74 -4.22 -10.67
N ASN A 68 -9.02 -4.98 -11.46
CA ASN A 68 -8.32 -4.45 -12.63
C ASN A 68 -8.38 -5.42 -13.82
N PRO A 69 -8.53 -4.92 -15.05
CA PRO A 69 -8.36 -5.73 -16.23
C PRO A 69 -6.91 -6.19 -16.34
N GLY A 70 -6.70 -7.40 -16.83
CA GLY A 70 -5.36 -7.96 -16.97
C GLY A 70 -5.39 -9.40 -17.48
N GLU A 71 -4.22 -9.99 -17.62
CA GLU A 71 -4.11 -11.40 -18.01
C GLU A 71 -4.68 -12.31 -16.91
N LEU A 72 -5.30 -13.41 -17.34
CA LEU A 72 -5.77 -14.46 -16.43
C LEU A 72 -4.61 -15.02 -15.61
N ILE A 73 -4.74 -14.99 -14.31
CA ILE A 73 -3.77 -15.59 -13.39
C ILE A 73 -4.11 -17.09 -13.23
N PRO A 74 -3.20 -18.02 -13.61
CA PRO A 74 -3.44 -19.44 -13.42
C PRO A 74 -3.68 -19.80 -11.95
N LYS A 75 -4.54 -20.81 -11.72
CA LYS A 75 -4.92 -21.22 -10.37
C LYS A 75 -3.73 -21.56 -9.48
N GLU A 76 -2.74 -22.25 -10.05
CA GLU A 76 -1.52 -22.63 -9.35
C GLU A 76 -0.72 -21.40 -8.87
N LYS A 77 -0.86 -20.26 -9.56
CA LYS A 77 -0.22 -19.01 -9.14
C LYS A 77 -1.05 -18.25 -8.10
N LEU A 78 -2.37 -18.32 -8.18
CA LEU A 78 -3.26 -17.72 -7.18
C LEU A 78 -3.00 -18.26 -5.77
N ASP A 79 -2.73 -19.56 -5.66
CA ASP A 79 -2.49 -20.25 -4.38
C ASP A 79 -1.20 -19.77 -3.69
N HIS A 80 -0.22 -19.27 -4.45
CA HIS A 80 1.11 -18.89 -3.94
C HIS A 80 1.37 -17.37 -3.93
N MET A 81 0.52 -16.55 -4.53
CA MET A 81 0.82 -15.13 -4.75
C MET A 81 0.95 -14.28 -3.48
N PHE A 82 0.51 -14.79 -2.35
CA PHE A 82 0.69 -14.17 -1.03
C PHE A 82 1.91 -14.72 -0.27
N GLU A 83 2.70 -15.60 -0.86
CA GLU A 83 3.96 -16.06 -0.27
C GLU A 83 5.05 -15.01 -0.42
N ARG A 84 5.95 -14.93 0.56
CA ARG A 84 7.08 -13.99 0.53
C ARG A 84 8.04 -14.36 -0.59
N PHE A 85 8.52 -13.35 -1.31
CA PHE A 85 9.44 -13.51 -2.44
C PHE A 85 8.88 -14.31 -3.62
N TYR A 86 7.57 -14.50 -3.66
CA TYR A 86 6.94 -15.08 -4.83
C TYR A 86 6.93 -14.06 -5.97
N GLU A 87 7.92 -14.18 -6.84
CA GLU A 87 7.94 -13.50 -8.12
C GLU A 87 7.37 -14.48 -9.16
N GLY A 88 6.11 -14.34 -9.52
CA GLY A 88 5.60 -15.03 -10.70
C GLY A 88 6.49 -14.69 -11.90
N GLU A 89 6.55 -15.54 -12.95
CA GLU A 89 7.36 -15.35 -14.17
C GLU A 89 7.09 -14.03 -14.96
N TYR A 90 6.60 -13.00 -14.31
CA TYR A 90 6.30 -11.68 -14.87
C TYR A 90 7.53 -10.81 -15.17
N ARG A 91 8.73 -11.40 -15.28
CA ARG A 91 9.94 -10.72 -15.75
C ARG A 91 9.81 -10.06 -17.15
N LYS A 92 8.71 -10.29 -17.85
CA LYS A 92 8.47 -9.74 -19.19
C LYS A 92 8.19 -8.23 -19.23
N PHE A 93 7.86 -7.61 -18.12
CA PHE A 93 7.47 -6.18 -18.07
C PHE A 93 8.46 -5.33 -17.26
N HIS A 94 9.76 -5.48 -17.35
CA HIS A 94 10.77 -4.54 -16.80
C HIS A 94 10.38 -3.77 -15.49
N THR A 95 9.41 -4.23 -14.74
CA THR A 95 8.95 -3.65 -13.49
C THR A 95 9.38 -4.58 -12.36
N ILE A 96 10.47 -4.22 -11.72
CA ILE A 96 11.04 -4.91 -10.56
C ILE A 96 10.04 -4.78 -9.41
N GLY A 97 9.37 -5.88 -9.07
CA GLY A 97 8.62 -6.00 -7.81
C GLY A 97 9.49 -6.73 -6.82
N THR A 98 9.49 -6.32 -5.57
CA THR A 98 10.26 -6.99 -4.51
C THR A 98 9.67 -8.34 -4.07
N GLY A 99 8.49 -8.75 -4.60
CA GLY A 99 7.76 -9.94 -4.17
C GLY A 99 7.26 -9.88 -2.71
N ILE A 100 7.34 -8.72 -2.06
CA ILE A 100 7.00 -8.54 -0.65
C ILE A 100 5.62 -7.88 -0.46
N GLY A 101 5.15 -7.09 -1.42
CA GLY A 101 3.94 -6.27 -1.27
C GLY A 101 2.69 -7.08 -0.90
N LEU A 102 2.37 -8.14 -1.64
CA LEU A 102 1.17 -8.95 -1.38
C LEU A 102 1.29 -9.78 -0.10
N SER A 103 2.47 -10.31 0.23
CA SER A 103 2.67 -11.03 1.49
C SER A 103 2.53 -10.08 2.69
N LEU A 104 3.09 -8.86 2.61
CA LEU A 104 2.89 -7.83 3.63
C LEU A 104 1.41 -7.44 3.74
N THR A 105 0.71 -7.28 2.61
CA THR A 105 -0.74 -7.00 2.61
C THR A 105 -1.50 -8.08 3.39
N LYS A 106 -1.21 -9.36 3.12
CA LYS A 106 -1.81 -10.47 3.84
C LYS A 106 -1.50 -10.42 5.35
N ASP A 107 -0.24 -10.19 5.72
CA ASP A 107 0.16 -10.09 7.12
C ASP A 107 -0.59 -8.94 7.83
N LEU A 108 -0.72 -7.78 7.21
CA LEU A 108 -1.45 -6.63 7.76
C LEU A 108 -2.96 -6.90 7.88
N VAL A 109 -3.57 -7.57 6.91
CA VAL A 109 -4.98 -7.96 6.97
C VAL A 109 -5.22 -8.98 8.09
N LEU A 110 -4.31 -9.95 8.26
CA LEU A 110 -4.40 -10.93 9.35
C LEU A 110 -4.24 -10.28 10.73
N LEU A 111 -3.43 -9.22 10.87
CA LEU A 111 -3.34 -8.43 12.10
C LEU A 111 -4.66 -7.72 12.46
N HIS A 112 -5.54 -7.50 11.49
CA HIS A 112 -6.90 -7.00 11.72
C HIS A 112 -7.93 -8.13 11.86
N HIS A 113 -7.50 -9.38 12.08
CA HIS A 113 -8.37 -10.56 12.12
C HIS A 113 -9.19 -10.78 10.84
N GLY A 114 -8.72 -10.19 9.72
CA GLY A 114 -9.39 -10.20 8.43
C GLY A 114 -8.92 -11.31 7.51
N THR A 115 -9.45 -11.29 6.30
CA THR A 115 -9.11 -12.20 5.21
C THR A 115 -8.80 -11.45 3.94
N ILE A 116 -7.90 -12.00 3.11
CA ILE A 116 -7.63 -11.51 1.77
C ILE A 116 -7.78 -12.66 0.77
N GLN A 117 -8.46 -12.38 -0.32
CA GLN A 117 -8.69 -13.34 -1.40
C GLN A 117 -8.39 -12.68 -2.74
N VAL A 118 -8.13 -13.51 -3.75
CA VAL A 118 -7.96 -13.07 -5.12
C VAL A 118 -8.76 -13.96 -6.06
N PHE A 119 -9.40 -13.31 -7.00
CA PHE A 119 -10.15 -13.95 -8.07
C PHE A 119 -9.59 -13.48 -9.40
N SER A 120 -9.52 -14.37 -10.37
CA SER A 120 -9.05 -14.04 -11.71
C SER A 120 -9.96 -14.67 -12.74
N ASP A 121 -10.49 -13.87 -13.63
CA ASP A 121 -11.37 -14.26 -14.73
C ASP A 121 -10.95 -13.57 -16.03
N LYS A 122 -11.26 -14.19 -17.19
CA LYS A 122 -10.89 -13.64 -18.49
C LYS A 122 -11.70 -12.41 -18.90
N GLU A 123 -12.93 -12.32 -18.45
CA GLU A 123 -13.86 -11.24 -18.82
C GLU A 123 -13.86 -10.16 -17.78
N GLU A 124 -13.82 -10.54 -16.48
CA GLU A 124 -13.89 -9.62 -15.35
C GLU A 124 -12.52 -9.11 -14.89
N GLY A 125 -11.43 -9.76 -15.31
CA GLY A 125 -10.06 -9.40 -14.89
C GLY A 125 -9.69 -9.99 -13.53
N ASN A 126 -8.84 -9.26 -12.77
CA ASN A 126 -8.31 -9.71 -11.50
C ASN A 126 -8.90 -8.89 -10.36
N THR A 127 -9.47 -9.54 -9.37
CA THR A 127 -10.12 -8.89 -8.21
C THR A 127 -9.46 -9.33 -6.91
N PHE A 128 -8.90 -8.38 -6.19
CA PHE A 128 -8.43 -8.57 -4.81
C PHE A 128 -9.54 -8.14 -3.86
N VAL A 129 -9.85 -8.99 -2.90
CA VAL A 129 -10.89 -8.74 -1.90
C VAL A 129 -10.29 -8.85 -0.51
N VAL A 130 -10.39 -7.78 0.27
CA VAL A 130 -10.03 -7.72 1.69
C VAL A 130 -11.31 -7.59 2.48
N GLU A 131 -11.46 -8.41 3.51
CA GLU A 131 -12.55 -8.32 4.47
C GLU A 131 -11.97 -8.28 5.88
N ILE A 132 -12.31 -7.24 6.66
CA ILE A 132 -11.88 -7.06 8.04
C ILE A 132 -13.07 -6.82 8.96
N PRO A 133 -13.06 -7.37 10.19
CA PRO A 133 -14.01 -6.96 11.21
C PRO A 133 -13.71 -5.51 11.62
N ILE A 134 -14.79 -4.76 11.91
CA ILE A 134 -14.72 -3.36 12.34
C ILE A 134 -15.41 -3.11 13.67
N GLY A 135 -16.01 -4.14 14.26
CA GLY A 135 -16.63 -4.07 15.58
C GLY A 135 -15.59 -4.13 16.70
N ARG A 136 -15.81 -3.36 17.79
CA ARG A 136 -14.95 -3.38 18.99
C ARG A 136 -14.73 -4.78 19.57
N GLU A 137 -15.75 -5.61 19.48
CA GLU A 137 -15.77 -6.98 19.99
C GLU A 137 -14.84 -7.95 19.25
N ALA A 138 -14.37 -7.56 18.07
CA ALA A 138 -13.43 -8.37 17.29
C ALA A 138 -11.98 -8.27 17.80
N PHE A 139 -11.70 -7.31 18.70
CA PHE A 139 -10.35 -6.99 19.15
C PHE A 139 -10.24 -7.16 20.66
N ALA A 140 -9.11 -7.67 21.14
CA ALA A 140 -8.78 -7.77 22.56
C ALA A 140 -8.58 -6.36 23.18
N GLU A 141 -8.56 -6.29 24.52
CA GLU A 141 -8.40 -4.99 25.21
C GLU A 141 -7.04 -4.34 24.95
N ASP A 142 -6.00 -5.12 24.78
CA ASP A 142 -4.63 -4.68 24.51
C ASP A 142 -4.37 -4.36 23.03
N GLU A 143 -5.30 -4.68 22.15
CA GLU A 143 -5.24 -4.34 20.71
C GLU A 143 -5.89 -3.00 20.38
N VAL A 144 -6.63 -2.39 21.29
CA VAL A 144 -7.37 -1.14 21.07
C VAL A 144 -6.86 -0.04 21.97
N ASP A 145 -6.43 1.07 21.38
CA ASP A 145 -6.15 2.30 22.10
C ASP A 145 -7.42 3.16 22.21
N GLU A 146 -8.01 3.20 23.41
CA GLU A 146 -9.22 3.98 23.68
C GLU A 146 -8.97 5.49 23.75
N ASN A 147 -7.71 5.93 23.77
CA ASN A 147 -7.34 7.35 23.82
C ASN A 147 -7.15 7.98 22.42
N THR A 148 -7.26 7.20 21.35
CA THR A 148 -7.27 7.76 20.00
C THR A 148 -8.60 8.48 19.78
N GLU A 149 -8.54 9.82 19.67
CA GLU A 149 -9.65 10.62 19.18
C GLU A 149 -10.04 10.10 17.77
N ASN A 150 -11.33 10.13 17.45
CA ASN A 150 -11.80 9.89 16.09
C ASN A 150 -11.02 10.80 15.14
N VAL A 151 -10.08 10.26 14.41
CA VAL A 151 -9.36 11.03 13.40
C VAL A 151 -10.32 11.20 12.24
N ASP A 152 -10.96 12.36 12.20
CA ASP A 152 -11.75 12.78 11.07
C ASP A 152 -10.75 13.04 9.91
N TYR A 153 -10.51 12.02 9.11
CA TYR A 153 -9.75 12.20 7.87
C TYR A 153 -10.62 13.01 6.91
N ALA A 154 -10.54 14.33 7.06
CA ALA A 154 -11.08 15.22 6.04
C ALA A 154 -10.49 14.76 4.69
N VAL A 155 -11.38 14.44 3.77
CA VAL A 155 -11.02 14.09 2.39
C VAL A 155 -10.18 15.23 1.84
N LEU A 156 -8.87 15.05 1.78
CA LEU A 156 -7.98 15.97 1.09
C LEU A 156 -8.48 16.01 -0.35
N SER A 157 -9.01 17.14 -0.76
CA SER A 157 -9.45 17.35 -2.12
C SER A 157 -8.29 17.12 -3.08
N ALA A 158 -8.57 16.66 -4.29
CA ALA A 158 -7.55 16.43 -5.31
C ALA A 158 -6.66 17.67 -5.58
N ASP A 159 -7.18 18.87 -5.28
CA ASP A 159 -6.47 20.16 -5.39
C ASP A 159 -5.42 20.35 -4.28
N GLU A 160 -5.59 19.73 -3.10
CA GLU A 160 -4.60 19.77 -2.01
C GLU A 160 -3.44 18.82 -2.23
N MET A 161 -3.61 17.77 -3.06
CA MET A 161 -2.52 16.86 -3.44
C MET A 161 -1.51 17.49 -4.43
N GLU A 162 -1.86 18.53 -5.16
CA GLU A 162 -0.93 19.26 -6.03
C GLU A 162 -0.03 20.23 -5.28
N ASN A 163 -0.41 20.68 -4.08
CA ASN A 163 0.34 21.64 -3.26
C ASN A 163 1.35 21.03 -2.26
N VAL A 164 1.52 19.71 -2.22
CA VAL A 164 2.51 19.05 -1.35
C VAL A 164 3.94 19.10 -1.92
N SER A 165 4.21 19.92 -2.94
CA SER A 165 5.56 20.10 -3.50
C SER A 165 6.44 21.10 -2.76
N GLU A 166 5.92 21.85 -1.78
CA GLU A 166 6.68 22.75 -0.94
C GLU A 166 6.38 22.48 0.54
N ILE A 167 7.02 21.44 1.10
CA ILE A 167 7.13 21.34 2.55
C ILE A 167 8.23 22.29 2.95
N ASP A 168 7.81 23.39 3.58
CA ASP A 168 8.64 24.33 4.30
C ASP A 168 9.73 23.61 5.09
N MET A 169 10.92 24.17 5.01
CA MET A 169 12.10 23.83 5.82
C MET A 169 11.72 24.01 7.29
N LEU A 170 11.21 22.94 7.90
CA LEU A 170 11.04 22.89 9.34
C LEU A 170 12.43 22.91 9.97
N GLU A 171 12.63 23.82 10.91
CA GLU A 171 13.82 24.04 11.70
C GLU A 171 14.47 22.73 12.14
N GLU A 172 15.76 22.57 11.82
CA GLU A 172 16.60 21.44 12.21
C GLU A 172 16.65 21.32 13.73
N LYS A 173 15.87 20.39 14.28
CA LYS A 173 16.22 19.83 15.59
C LYS A 173 17.42 18.90 15.37
N PRO A 174 18.47 19.00 16.20
CA PRO A 174 19.65 18.12 16.03
C PRO A 174 19.20 16.66 16.11
N ALA A 175 19.37 15.93 15.01
CA ALA A 175 19.06 14.52 14.93
C ALA A 175 19.95 13.75 15.90
N ALA A 176 19.35 12.96 16.80
CA ALA A 176 20.07 12.26 17.87
C ALA A 176 20.96 11.11 17.37
N SER A 177 20.77 10.66 16.10
CA SER A 177 21.49 9.52 15.54
C SER A 177 21.70 9.67 14.03
N THR A 178 22.83 9.17 13.54
CA THR A 178 23.14 9.08 12.12
C THR A 178 22.84 7.68 11.62
N ILE A 179 22.18 7.57 10.48
CA ILE A 179 21.93 6.30 9.78
C ILE A 179 22.49 6.34 8.36
N LEU A 180 23.00 5.22 7.90
CA LEU A 180 23.43 5.04 6.52
C LEU A 180 22.37 4.21 5.77
N LEU A 181 21.81 4.80 4.72
CA LEU A 181 20.88 4.14 3.80
C LEU A 181 21.66 3.64 2.59
N VAL A 182 21.53 2.34 2.30
CA VAL A 182 22.19 1.68 1.16
C VAL A 182 21.09 1.08 0.30
N GLU A 183 20.85 1.68 -0.87
CA GLU A 183 19.78 1.27 -1.77
C GLU A 183 20.17 1.66 -3.21
N ASP A 184 20.10 0.72 -4.14
CA ASP A 184 20.46 0.89 -5.55
C ASP A 184 19.31 1.54 -6.37
N ASN A 185 18.11 1.51 -5.85
CA ASN A 185 16.97 2.19 -6.46
C ASN A 185 16.89 3.64 -5.96
N GLU A 186 17.20 4.60 -6.85
CA GLU A 186 17.21 6.03 -6.53
C GLU A 186 15.86 6.55 -6.01
N GLU A 187 14.74 6.05 -6.57
CA GLU A 187 13.40 6.48 -6.15
C GLU A 187 13.08 5.98 -4.74
N LEU A 188 13.44 4.73 -4.44
CA LEU A 188 13.27 4.14 -3.10
C LEU A 188 14.19 4.82 -2.09
N LEU A 189 15.46 5.06 -2.44
CA LEU A 189 16.40 5.81 -1.60
C LEU A 189 15.85 7.21 -1.27
N ALA A 190 15.34 7.93 -2.27
CA ALA A 190 14.74 9.25 -2.08
C ALA A 190 13.51 9.20 -1.15
N LEU A 191 12.66 8.19 -1.31
CA LEU A 191 11.51 7.97 -0.43
C LEU A 191 11.94 7.71 1.03
N MET A 192 12.91 6.81 1.24
CA MET A 192 13.44 6.49 2.57
C MET A 192 14.05 7.73 3.25
N VAL A 193 14.83 8.50 2.49
CA VAL A 193 15.38 9.78 2.98
C VAL A 193 14.27 10.72 3.42
N ARG A 194 13.22 10.90 2.60
CA ARG A 194 12.09 11.76 2.93
C ARG A 194 11.35 11.33 4.20
N LEU A 195 11.17 10.02 4.39
CA LEU A 195 10.48 9.47 5.56
C LEU A 195 11.28 9.61 6.86
N LEU A 196 12.62 9.63 6.76
CA LEU A 196 13.51 9.57 7.92
C LEU A 196 14.21 10.90 8.24
N HIS A 197 14.22 11.85 7.30
CA HIS A 197 14.93 13.13 7.38
C HIS A 197 14.61 13.95 8.66
N GLY A 198 13.38 13.92 9.14
CA GLY A 198 13.00 14.67 10.36
C GLY A 198 13.45 14.01 11.68
N LYS A 199 13.95 12.77 11.64
CA LYS A 199 14.30 11.99 12.84
C LYS A 199 15.79 11.66 12.94
N TYR A 200 16.49 11.56 11.79
CA TYR A 200 17.87 11.07 11.71
C TYR A 200 18.70 11.96 10.78
N HIS A 201 20.01 12.04 11.08
CA HIS A 201 21.01 12.50 10.11
C HIS A 201 21.27 11.35 9.13
N ILE A 202 21.07 11.57 7.81
CA ILE A 202 21.04 10.49 6.82
C ILE A 202 22.27 10.58 5.90
N LEU A 203 23.05 9.53 5.89
CA LEU A 203 24.08 9.25 4.88
C LEU A 203 23.46 8.34 3.82
N LYS A 204 23.86 8.51 2.56
CA LYS A 204 23.27 7.80 1.40
C LYS A 204 24.38 7.08 0.65
N SER A 205 24.05 5.89 0.15
CA SER A 205 24.91 5.12 -0.74
C SER A 205 24.07 4.30 -1.70
N ALA A 206 24.48 4.22 -2.95
CA ALA A 206 23.81 3.42 -3.97
C ALA A 206 24.21 1.94 -3.94
N ASN A 207 25.28 1.59 -3.25
CA ASN A 207 25.78 0.21 -3.19
C ASN A 207 26.69 -0.02 -1.98
N GLY A 208 27.00 -1.30 -1.72
CA GLY A 208 27.82 -1.69 -0.57
C GLY A 208 29.27 -1.18 -0.62
N THR A 209 29.87 -1.01 -1.79
CA THR A 209 31.23 -0.50 -1.93
C THR A 209 31.30 0.96 -1.49
N GLU A 210 30.41 1.79 -2.00
CA GLU A 210 30.28 3.20 -1.61
C GLU A 210 29.93 3.35 -0.13
N ALA A 211 29.08 2.45 0.40
CA ALA A 211 28.74 2.41 1.82
C ALA A 211 29.97 2.20 2.71
N LEU A 212 30.87 1.30 2.31
CA LEU A 212 32.13 1.05 3.04
C LEU A 212 33.08 2.25 2.99
N GLU A 213 33.13 2.99 1.89
CA GLU A 213 33.90 4.23 1.78
C GLU A 213 33.39 5.35 2.70
N ILE A 214 32.07 5.41 2.88
CA ILE A 214 31.43 6.39 3.80
C ILE A 214 31.72 6.05 5.27
N LEU A 215 31.92 4.79 5.60
CA LEU A 215 32.18 4.30 6.96
C LEU A 215 33.66 4.28 7.35
N ALA A 216 34.58 4.43 6.39
CA ALA A 216 36.04 4.42 6.60
C ALA A 216 36.54 5.77 7.07
#